data_d77fd939aa573a19d86d56f4c4d1fbfe
#
_entry.id   d77fd939aa573a19d86d56f4c4d1fbfe
#
_cell.length_a   1.000
_cell.length_b   1.000
_cell.length_c   1.000
_cell.angle_alpha   90.00
_cell.angle_beta   90.00
_cell.angle_gamma   90.00
#
_symmetry.space_group_name_H-M   'P 1'
#
loop_
_entity.id
_entity.type
_entity.pdbx_description
1 polymer ?
#
loop_
_entity_poly.entity_id
_entity_poly.type
_entity_poly.pdbx_seq_one_letter_code
_entity_poly.pdbx_strand_id
1 'polypeptide(L)'
;MRVALHTRVRADQIGAYERAHDAVPAGLTAAIRAAGVTGWTIWRSGTDLFHVIDCADYPAMLAALDADPVNVEWQARMAELLEVPHDYSAAGGDAALPVVWRL
;
A
#
# COMPACT_ATOMS: atom_id res chain seq x y z
N MET A 1 13.99 -3.97 5.74
CA MET A 1 14.11 -3.29 4.42
C MET A 1 13.08 -2.18 4.37
N ARG A 2 13.40 -1.07 3.76
CA ARG A 2 12.49 0.07 3.60
C ARG A 2 12.20 0.28 2.13
N VAL A 3 10.90 0.35 1.79
CA VAL A 3 10.43 0.49 0.41
C VAL A 3 9.57 1.73 0.31
N ALA A 4 9.79 2.56 -0.71
CA ALA A 4 8.95 3.70 -1.03
C ALA A 4 8.14 3.41 -2.30
N LEU A 5 6.86 3.82 -2.28
CA LEU A 5 5.94 3.64 -3.40
C LEU A 5 5.23 4.95 -3.70
N HIS A 6 4.81 5.09 -4.94
CA HIS A 6 3.91 6.14 -5.38
C HIS A 6 2.63 5.51 -5.94
N THR A 7 1.49 5.95 -5.43
CA THR A 7 0.17 5.65 -5.99
C THR A 7 -0.58 6.96 -6.21
N ARG A 8 -1.79 6.90 -6.78
CA ARG A 8 -2.55 8.11 -7.04
C ARG A 8 -4.03 7.89 -6.74
N VAL A 9 -4.61 8.79 -5.94
CA VAL A 9 -6.04 8.81 -5.66
C VAL A 9 -6.77 9.62 -6.73
N ARG A 10 -8.00 9.25 -7.04
CA ARG A 10 -8.85 10.06 -7.93
C ARG A 10 -9.17 11.40 -7.28
N ALA A 11 -9.14 12.48 -8.06
CA ALA A 11 -9.32 13.83 -7.55
C ALA A 11 -10.65 14.03 -6.80
N ASP A 12 -11.71 13.32 -7.22
CA ASP A 12 -13.04 13.38 -6.60
C ASP A 12 -13.21 12.38 -5.44
N GLN A 13 -12.19 11.59 -5.10
CA GLN A 13 -12.25 10.54 -4.09
C GLN A 13 -11.27 10.73 -2.92
N ILE A 14 -10.62 11.88 -2.83
CA ILE A 14 -9.64 12.16 -1.76
C ILE A 14 -10.28 11.99 -0.38
N GLY A 15 -11.44 12.59 -0.15
CA GLY A 15 -12.14 12.48 1.13
C GLY A 15 -12.56 11.05 1.47
N ALA A 16 -13.06 10.30 0.49
CA ALA A 16 -13.43 8.90 0.68
C ALA A 16 -12.21 8.02 1.01
N TYR A 17 -11.08 8.27 0.35
CA TYR A 17 -9.82 7.58 0.62
C TYR A 17 -9.34 7.83 2.06
N GLU A 18 -9.33 9.08 2.50
CA GLU A 18 -8.92 9.43 3.86
C GLU A 18 -9.85 8.83 4.92
N ARG A 19 -11.17 8.88 4.69
CA ARG A 19 -12.15 8.28 5.61
C ARG A 19 -12.00 6.75 5.70
N ALA A 20 -11.69 6.08 4.60
CA ALA A 20 -11.44 4.64 4.59
C ALA A 20 -10.26 4.28 5.51
N HIS A 21 -9.22 5.12 5.55
CA HIS A 21 -8.03 4.91 6.38
C HIS A 21 -8.23 5.28 7.85
N ASP A 22 -9.30 6.00 8.19
CA ASP A 22 -9.67 6.25 9.60
C ASP A 22 -10.19 4.99 10.30
N ALA A 23 -10.61 3.99 9.53
CA ALA A 23 -11.21 2.75 10.03
C ALA A 23 -10.70 1.52 9.27
N VAL A 24 -9.38 1.38 9.19
CA VAL A 24 -8.75 0.18 8.58
C VAL A 24 -9.15 -1.06 9.38
N PRO A 25 -9.67 -2.11 8.71
CA PRO A 25 -10.08 -3.33 9.41
C PRO A 25 -8.94 -3.96 10.21
N ALA A 26 -9.22 -4.40 11.44
CA ALA A 26 -8.21 -5.04 12.29
C ALA A 26 -7.64 -6.32 11.66
N GLY A 27 -8.45 -7.04 10.89
CA GLY A 27 -7.99 -8.21 10.13
C GLY A 27 -6.97 -7.87 9.07
N LEU A 28 -7.08 -6.69 8.44
CA LEU A 28 -6.11 -6.23 7.45
C LEU A 28 -4.78 -5.85 8.10
N THR A 29 -4.80 -5.09 9.19
CA THR A 29 -3.56 -4.73 9.90
C THR A 29 -2.86 -5.96 10.45
N ALA A 30 -3.61 -6.96 10.92
CA ALA A 30 -3.05 -8.24 11.37
C ALA A 30 -2.38 -9.00 10.21
N ALA A 31 -3.03 -9.06 9.04
CA ALA A 31 -2.48 -9.70 7.84
C ALA A 31 -1.21 -8.99 7.36
N ILE A 32 -1.18 -7.66 7.37
CA ILE A 32 -0.01 -6.86 7.01
C ILE A 32 1.16 -7.16 7.95
N ARG A 33 0.94 -7.18 9.25
CA ARG A 33 1.98 -7.54 10.23
C ARG A 33 2.47 -8.98 10.06
N ALA A 34 1.56 -9.92 9.84
CA ALA A 34 1.90 -11.32 9.57
C ALA A 34 2.74 -11.49 8.30
N ALA A 35 2.60 -10.60 7.33
CA ALA A 35 3.41 -10.55 6.12
C ALA A 35 4.82 -9.95 6.32
N GLY A 36 5.18 -9.61 7.57
CA GLY A 36 6.51 -9.11 7.92
C GLY A 36 6.66 -7.59 7.93
N VAL A 37 5.55 -6.85 7.90
CA VAL A 37 5.56 -5.39 7.94
C VAL A 37 5.63 -4.90 9.38
N THR A 38 6.58 -4.03 9.67
CA THR A 38 6.75 -3.39 10.98
C THR A 38 6.29 -1.93 10.98
N GLY A 39 6.19 -1.31 9.81
CA GLY A 39 5.69 0.05 9.67
C GLY A 39 5.20 0.32 8.26
N TRP A 40 4.17 1.16 8.15
CA TRP A 40 3.64 1.60 6.86
C TRP A 40 3.01 2.97 7.06
N THR A 41 3.55 3.97 6.38
CA THR A 41 3.04 5.35 6.44
C THR A 41 2.71 5.83 5.04
N ILE A 42 1.60 6.52 4.90
CA ILE A 42 1.15 7.10 3.63
C ILE A 42 1.06 8.61 3.80
N TRP A 43 1.70 9.35 2.91
CA TRP A 43 1.55 10.80 2.79
C TRP A 43 0.81 11.14 1.50
N ARG A 44 0.13 12.25 1.49
CA ARG A 44 -0.57 12.77 0.32
C ARG A 44 -0.10 14.17 -0.03
N SER A 45 0.11 14.40 -1.34
CA SER A 45 0.29 15.74 -1.92
C SER A 45 -0.64 15.86 -3.13
N GLY A 46 -1.72 16.62 -3.00
CA GLY A 46 -2.76 16.64 -4.04
C GLY A 46 -3.36 15.25 -4.22
N THR A 47 -3.28 14.70 -5.43
CA THR A 47 -3.71 13.33 -5.73
C THR A 47 -2.58 12.31 -5.61
N ASP A 48 -1.35 12.74 -5.40
CA ASP A 48 -0.20 11.85 -5.26
C ASP A 48 -0.12 11.27 -3.85
N LEU A 49 0.05 9.96 -3.76
CA LEU A 49 0.21 9.24 -2.51
C LEU A 49 1.61 8.64 -2.47
N PHE A 50 2.30 8.88 -1.36
CA PHE A 50 3.64 8.37 -1.14
C PHE A 50 3.61 7.44 0.06
N HIS A 51 4.05 6.19 -0.15
CA HIS A 51 4.09 5.18 0.89
C HIS A 51 5.53 4.90 1.28
N VAL A 52 5.78 4.73 2.57
CA VAL A 52 7.01 4.13 3.07
C VAL A 52 6.65 2.93 3.90
N ILE A 53 7.20 1.78 3.52
CA ILE A 53 6.93 0.49 4.13
C ILE A 53 8.24 -0.06 4.69
N ASP A 54 8.24 -0.39 5.98
CA ASP A 54 9.32 -1.14 6.61
C ASP A 54 8.89 -2.60 6.73
N CYS A 55 9.62 -3.51 6.10
CA CYS A 55 9.29 -4.94 6.07
C CYS A 55 10.56 -5.79 6.01
N ALA A 56 10.42 -7.07 6.33
CA ALA A 56 11.55 -8.01 6.28
C ALA A 56 11.95 -8.35 4.84
N ASP A 57 10.95 -8.61 3.98
CA ASP A 57 11.13 -9.02 2.58
C ASP A 57 9.94 -8.52 1.76
N TYR A 58 10.15 -7.54 0.90
CA TYR A 58 9.07 -6.92 0.15
C TYR A 58 8.41 -7.87 -0.87
N PRO A 59 9.15 -8.64 -1.69
CA PRO A 59 8.53 -9.63 -2.57
C PRO A 59 7.70 -10.68 -1.82
N ALA A 60 8.16 -11.15 -0.68
CA ALA A 60 7.41 -12.09 0.16
C ALA A 60 6.15 -11.45 0.74
N MET A 61 6.21 -10.18 1.15
CA MET A 61 5.06 -9.40 1.59
C MET A 61 4.00 -9.31 0.49
N LEU A 62 4.41 -8.94 -0.73
CA LEU A 62 3.50 -8.85 -1.87
C LEU A 62 2.79 -10.18 -2.12
N ALA A 63 3.53 -11.29 -2.16
CA ALA A 63 2.97 -12.62 -2.39
C ALA A 63 1.97 -13.02 -1.30
N ALA A 64 2.29 -12.76 -0.03
CA ALA A 64 1.40 -13.07 1.09
C ALA A 64 0.10 -12.26 1.05
N LEU A 65 0.18 -10.97 0.75
CA LEU A 65 -0.99 -10.10 0.72
C LEU A 65 -1.81 -10.25 -0.55
N ASP A 66 -1.21 -10.60 -1.68
CA ASP A 66 -1.91 -10.85 -2.93
C ASP A 66 -2.96 -11.97 -2.79
N ALA A 67 -2.64 -12.99 -2.01
CA ALA A 67 -3.49 -14.14 -1.77
C ALA A 67 -4.41 -14.01 -0.54
N ASP A 68 -4.21 -13.00 0.30
CA ASP A 68 -4.97 -12.84 1.54
C ASP A 68 -6.37 -12.29 1.26
N PRO A 69 -7.46 -13.02 1.66
CA PRO A 69 -8.83 -12.59 1.37
C PRO A 69 -9.20 -11.22 1.93
N VAL A 70 -8.67 -10.85 3.10
CA VAL A 70 -8.92 -9.53 3.71
C VAL A 70 -8.31 -8.43 2.86
N ASN A 71 -7.09 -8.63 2.34
CA ASN A 71 -6.44 -7.68 1.45
C ASN A 71 -7.12 -7.63 0.08
N VAL A 72 -7.56 -8.77 -0.45
CA VAL A 72 -8.31 -8.82 -1.73
C VAL A 72 -9.56 -7.95 -1.64
N GLU A 73 -10.32 -8.05 -0.55
CA GLU A 73 -11.51 -7.23 -0.30
C GLU A 73 -11.16 -5.74 -0.17
N TRP A 74 -10.12 -5.43 0.60
CA TRP A 74 -9.65 -4.04 0.77
C TRP A 74 -9.20 -3.44 -0.56
N GLN A 75 -8.45 -4.18 -1.36
CA GLN A 75 -7.97 -3.72 -2.67
C GLN A 75 -9.11 -3.51 -3.67
N ALA A 76 -10.16 -4.33 -3.61
CA ALA A 76 -11.37 -4.12 -4.41
C ALA A 76 -12.04 -2.78 -4.06
N ARG A 77 -12.09 -2.43 -2.77
CA ARG A 77 -12.57 -1.12 -2.31
C ARG A 77 -11.65 0.01 -2.74
N MET A 78 -10.34 -0.17 -2.61
CA MET A 78 -9.35 0.83 -3.02
C MET A 78 -9.37 1.08 -4.53
N ALA A 79 -9.62 0.06 -5.34
CA ALA A 79 -9.68 0.19 -6.79
C ALA A 79 -10.75 1.20 -7.26
N GLU A 80 -11.81 1.39 -6.49
CA GLU A 80 -12.84 2.39 -6.77
C GLU A 80 -12.38 3.83 -6.48
N LEU A 81 -11.39 3.98 -5.62
CA LEU A 81 -10.89 5.28 -5.14
C LEU A 81 -9.59 5.70 -5.83
N LEU A 82 -8.81 4.73 -6.34
CA LEU A 82 -7.47 4.97 -6.86
C LEU A 82 -7.45 5.04 -8.39
N GLU A 83 -6.71 6.00 -8.91
CA GLU A 83 -6.34 6.07 -10.33
C GLU A 83 -5.16 5.14 -10.64
N VAL A 84 -4.18 5.12 -9.73
CA VAL A 84 -3.03 4.22 -9.79
C VAL A 84 -2.94 3.45 -8.47
N PRO A 85 -3.32 2.16 -8.45
CA PRO A 85 -3.30 1.36 -7.23
C PRO A 85 -1.93 0.79 -6.90
N HIS A 86 -1.79 0.28 -5.67
CA HIS A 86 -0.63 -0.52 -5.28
C HIS A 86 -0.71 -1.88 -5.99
N ASP A 87 0.39 -2.29 -6.60
CA ASP A 87 0.49 -3.57 -7.33
C ASP A 87 1.06 -4.65 -6.39
N TYR A 88 0.22 -5.64 -6.04
CA TYR A 88 0.60 -6.79 -5.21
C TYR A 88 1.04 -8.00 -6.01
N SER A 89 1.04 -7.93 -7.35
CA SER A 89 1.55 -9.00 -8.20
C SER A 89 3.08 -9.10 -8.10
N ALA A 90 3.64 -10.16 -8.69
CA ALA A 90 5.10 -10.33 -8.75
C ALA A 90 5.82 -9.13 -9.39
N ALA A 91 5.16 -8.45 -10.34
CA ALA A 91 5.69 -7.25 -10.99
C ALA A 91 5.71 -6.02 -10.06
N GLY A 92 4.94 -6.04 -8.96
CA GLY A 92 4.86 -4.93 -8.00
C GLY A 92 6.18 -4.58 -7.35
N GLY A 93 7.11 -5.54 -7.24
CA GLY A 93 8.45 -5.30 -6.73
C GLY A 93 9.25 -4.31 -7.59
N ASP A 94 8.99 -4.29 -8.89
CA ASP A 94 9.65 -3.38 -9.83
C ASP A 94 9.06 -1.96 -9.77
N ALA A 95 7.88 -1.81 -9.19
CA ALA A 95 7.22 -0.52 -9.00
C ALA A 95 7.74 0.27 -7.80
N ALA A 96 8.56 -0.33 -6.96
CA ALA A 96 9.19 0.37 -5.85
C ALA A 96 10.09 1.50 -6.38
N LEU A 97 10.04 2.66 -5.70
CA LEU A 97 10.84 3.81 -6.11
C LEU A 97 12.33 3.51 -5.86
N PRO A 98 13.20 3.75 -6.85
CA PRO A 98 14.62 3.55 -6.67
C PRO A 98 15.19 4.58 -5.70
N VAL A 99 16.11 4.14 -4.86
CA VAL A 99 16.85 5.04 -3.97
C VAL A 99 17.83 5.85 -4.83
N VAL A 100 17.75 7.17 -4.71
CA VAL A 100 18.69 8.07 -5.38
C VAL A 100 19.86 8.39 -4.45
N TRP A 101 19.58 8.58 -3.17
CA TRP A 101 20.59 8.94 -2.18
C TRP A 101 20.13 8.54 -0.78
N ARG A 102 21.06 8.13 0.04
CA ARG A 102 20.84 7.78 1.44
C ARG A 102 22.00 8.31 2.29
N LEU A 103 21.63 8.99 3.37
CA LEU A 103 22.62 9.48 4.33
C LEU A 103 23.14 8.33 5.19
#